data_bd74006629bd0f7cfc8d95fb5c362afb
#
_entry.id   bd74006629bd0f7cfc8d95fb5c362afb
#
_cell.length_a   1.000
_cell.length_b   1.000
_cell.length_c   1.000
_cell.angle_alpha   90.00
_cell.angle_beta   90.00
_cell.angle_gamma   90.00
#
_symmetry.space_group_name_H-M   'P 1'
#
loop_
_entity.id
_entity.type
_entity.pdbx_description
1 polymer ?
#
loop_
_entity_poly.entity_id
_entity_poly.type
_entity_poly.pdbx_seq_one_letter_code
_entity_poly.pdbx_strand_id
1 'polypeptide(L)'
;MIRIVHRNPLELWGEPSYNERWISISGGIGGPLLIVNDPGLVRHVLVDNARNYKMATVRQNILRPILLDGLLTAEGDVWKRSRKAMAPVFTPRHIFGFAKAMVSATDAFIGRYENARGPVDVARDMTMLTYDILAETLFSGQVAGEPGSFGHEVDRLFETMGRVDPLDILRAPLWMPRLTRIRGRKSLAFFRQIVTDTVKMREARMTAGTDVPEDFLTLLLRAEGPDGLSRAEIEDNIITFIGAGHETTARALGWTIYLLAEASWEREKIEAEIDEVLAREADPVKWLENMPRTRAAFEEAMRLYPPAPSINREPVEDDRYHDLVIKKGTQVLVMPWTLHRHRKLWDAPEAFMPSRFLPENRDTIDRYQYLPFGAGPRVCIGASFAMQEAIIVLALLLKRYRFEKTPGLKPWPVQKLTTQPQGGLPMLVERRQ
;
A
#
# COMPACT_ATOMS: atom_id res chain seq x y z
N MET A 1 -17.04 -21.22 4.52
CA MET A 1 -15.90 -20.38 4.96
C MET A 1 -14.68 -20.51 4.07
N ILE A 2 -14.00 -21.65 3.92
CA ILE A 2 -12.78 -21.80 3.09
C ILE A 2 -12.99 -21.33 1.64
N ARG A 3 -14.12 -21.68 1.01
CA ARG A 3 -14.44 -21.24 -0.36
C ARG A 3 -14.60 -19.72 -0.48
N ILE A 4 -15.15 -19.05 0.53
CA ILE A 4 -15.28 -17.59 0.57
C ILE A 4 -13.91 -16.94 0.74
N VAL A 5 -13.10 -17.42 1.69
CA VAL A 5 -11.72 -16.91 1.89
C VAL A 5 -10.89 -17.01 0.61
N HIS A 6 -11.01 -18.13 -0.10
CA HIS A 6 -10.29 -18.31 -1.37
C HIS A 6 -10.79 -17.37 -2.48
N ARG A 7 -12.11 -17.07 -2.50
CA ARG A 7 -12.71 -16.18 -3.50
C ARG A 7 -12.44 -14.72 -3.17
N ASN A 8 -12.85 -14.30 -1.99
CA ASN A 8 -12.70 -12.92 -1.52
C ASN A 8 -12.81 -12.84 0.02
N PRO A 9 -11.72 -12.70 0.76
CA PRO A 9 -11.76 -12.58 2.21
C PRO A 9 -12.62 -11.44 2.74
N LEU A 10 -12.83 -10.36 1.97
CA LEU A 10 -13.68 -9.23 2.38
C LEU A 10 -15.15 -9.62 2.62
N GLU A 11 -15.62 -10.69 1.97
CA GLU A 11 -16.99 -11.18 2.13
C GLU A 11 -17.23 -11.98 3.42
N LEU A 12 -16.20 -12.22 4.23
CA LEU A 12 -16.31 -12.90 5.52
C LEU A 12 -16.92 -12.00 6.61
N TRP A 13 -16.82 -10.70 6.43
CA TRP A 13 -17.16 -9.73 7.45
C TRP A 13 -18.66 -9.39 7.38
N GLY A 14 -19.45 -10.04 8.24
CA GLY A 14 -20.89 -9.78 8.37
C GLY A 14 -21.19 -8.53 9.19
N GLU A 15 -22.47 -8.22 9.32
CA GLU A 15 -23.01 -7.06 10.04
C GLU A 15 -22.36 -6.77 11.41
N PRO A 16 -22.08 -7.76 12.28
CA PRO A 16 -21.42 -7.49 13.56
C PRO A 16 -20.07 -6.80 13.42
N SER A 17 -19.32 -7.09 12.34
CA SER A 17 -18.00 -6.50 12.09
C SER A 17 -18.03 -4.98 11.83
N TYR A 18 -19.21 -4.43 11.52
CA TYR A 18 -19.42 -2.99 11.29
C TYR A 18 -20.12 -2.27 12.45
N ASN A 19 -20.48 -2.99 13.53
CA ASN A 19 -21.25 -2.44 14.64
C ASN A 19 -20.61 -2.73 16.02
N GLU A 20 -19.83 -3.82 16.14
CA GLU A 20 -19.26 -4.25 17.42
C GLU A 20 -17.84 -3.72 17.57
N ARG A 21 -17.51 -3.28 18.79
CA ARG A 21 -16.16 -2.80 19.15
C ARG A 21 -15.10 -3.85 18.89
N TRP A 22 -15.39 -5.11 19.19
CA TRP A 22 -14.57 -6.27 18.86
C TRP A 22 -15.43 -7.53 18.80
N ILE A 23 -14.91 -8.53 18.08
CA ILE A 23 -15.52 -9.86 17.99
C ILE A 23 -14.45 -10.88 18.37
N SER A 24 -14.71 -11.66 19.43
CA SER A 24 -13.83 -12.75 19.85
C SER A 24 -14.40 -14.09 19.43
N ILE A 25 -13.60 -14.90 18.74
CA ILE A 25 -13.94 -16.25 18.33
C ILE A 25 -12.95 -17.20 19.01
N SER A 26 -13.44 -17.94 20.01
CA SER A 26 -12.60 -18.80 20.86
C SER A 26 -12.27 -20.16 20.29
N GLY A 27 -12.93 -20.58 19.22
CA GLY A 27 -12.68 -21.88 18.56
C GLY A 27 -12.91 -21.82 17.07
N GLY A 28 -12.14 -22.58 16.31
CA GLY A 28 -12.29 -22.67 14.86
C GLY A 28 -11.02 -23.18 14.16
N ILE A 29 -11.16 -23.38 12.87
CA ILE A 29 -10.03 -23.73 11.99
C ILE A 29 -9.05 -22.56 11.98
N GLY A 30 -7.82 -22.74 12.48
CA GLY A 30 -6.79 -21.70 12.53
C GLY A 30 -6.53 -21.08 13.91
N GLY A 31 -7.27 -21.50 14.95
CA GLY A 31 -7.09 -21.04 16.34
C GLY A 31 -7.96 -19.84 16.74
N PRO A 32 -7.75 -19.26 17.91
CA PRO A 32 -8.53 -18.14 18.41
C PRO A 32 -8.30 -16.87 17.55
N LEU A 33 -9.37 -16.11 17.34
CA LEU A 33 -9.37 -14.92 16.51
C LEU A 33 -10.07 -13.77 17.23
N LEU A 34 -9.46 -12.59 17.21
CA LEU A 34 -10.01 -11.35 17.72
C LEU A 34 -10.04 -10.31 16.58
N ILE A 35 -11.23 -9.88 16.20
CA ILE A 35 -11.43 -8.77 15.25
C ILE A 35 -11.54 -7.49 16.08
N VAL A 36 -10.81 -6.46 15.70
CA VAL A 36 -10.70 -5.21 16.47
C VAL A 36 -11.18 -4.03 15.63
N ASN A 37 -12.24 -3.37 16.12
CA ASN A 37 -12.80 -2.14 15.54
C ASN A 37 -12.91 -0.99 16.58
N ASP A 38 -12.40 -1.20 17.79
CA ASP A 38 -12.36 -0.17 18.84
C ASP A 38 -11.07 0.64 18.74
N PRO A 39 -11.11 1.98 18.55
CA PRO A 39 -9.90 2.80 18.44
C PRO A 39 -8.97 2.69 19.66
N GLY A 40 -9.52 2.56 20.87
CA GLY A 40 -8.72 2.37 22.09
C GLY A 40 -7.97 1.04 22.10
N LEU A 41 -8.64 -0.06 21.72
CA LEU A 41 -8.00 -1.37 21.59
C LEU A 41 -7.00 -1.40 20.42
N VAL A 42 -7.28 -0.71 19.31
CA VAL A 42 -6.32 -0.51 18.22
C VAL A 42 -5.05 0.16 18.74
N ARG A 43 -5.20 1.25 19.49
CA ARG A 43 -4.06 1.94 20.12
C ARG A 43 -3.29 1.02 21.07
N HIS A 44 -4.00 0.28 21.91
CA HIS A 44 -3.38 -0.68 22.84
C HIS A 44 -2.51 -1.70 22.10
N VAL A 45 -3.06 -2.36 21.07
CA VAL A 45 -2.37 -3.42 20.32
C VAL A 45 -1.21 -2.89 19.47
N LEU A 46 -1.40 -1.75 18.79
CA LEU A 46 -0.43 -1.27 17.80
C LEU A 46 0.61 -0.30 18.39
N VAL A 47 0.33 0.33 19.53
CA VAL A 47 1.17 1.39 20.10
C VAL A 47 1.55 1.09 21.55
N ASP A 48 0.58 1.08 22.47
CA ASP A 48 0.84 1.06 23.92
C ASP A 48 1.53 -0.25 24.35
N ASN A 49 1.06 -1.39 23.85
CA ASN A 49 1.63 -2.71 24.12
C ASN A 49 2.23 -3.38 22.89
N ALA A 50 2.66 -2.58 21.89
CA ALA A 50 3.18 -3.10 20.62
C ALA A 50 4.34 -4.11 20.78
N ARG A 51 5.08 -4.05 21.88
CA ARG A 51 6.21 -4.97 22.18
C ARG A 51 5.74 -6.41 22.40
N ASN A 52 4.52 -6.59 22.90
CA ASN A 52 3.91 -7.91 23.10
C ASN A 52 3.30 -8.47 21.81
N TYR A 53 3.30 -7.72 20.71
CA TYR A 53 2.62 -8.12 19.48
C TYR A 53 3.59 -8.24 18.30
N LYS A 54 3.76 -9.45 17.80
CA LYS A 54 4.46 -9.73 16.55
C LYS A 54 3.47 -9.77 15.38
N MET A 55 3.97 -9.82 14.14
CA MET A 55 3.14 -10.14 12.98
C MET A 55 2.53 -11.54 13.16
N ALA A 56 1.22 -11.67 12.91
CA ALA A 56 0.55 -12.96 13.04
C ALA A 56 1.18 -14.02 12.11
N THR A 57 1.38 -15.21 12.64
CA THR A 57 2.04 -16.33 11.94
C THR A 57 1.43 -16.62 10.58
N VAL A 58 0.09 -16.55 10.46
CA VAL A 58 -0.61 -16.74 9.16
C VAL A 58 -0.17 -15.67 8.15
N ARG A 59 -0.07 -14.40 8.56
CA ARG A 59 0.37 -13.31 7.68
C ARG A 59 1.83 -13.47 7.27
N GLN A 60 2.69 -13.85 8.20
CA GLN A 60 4.10 -14.17 7.90
C GLN A 60 4.22 -15.29 6.88
N ASN A 61 3.46 -16.38 7.02
CA ASN A 61 3.47 -17.50 6.10
C ASN A 61 3.09 -17.09 4.67
N ILE A 62 2.21 -16.11 4.51
CA ILE A 62 1.80 -15.59 3.19
C ILE A 62 2.88 -14.68 2.59
N LEU A 63 3.43 -13.76 3.39
CA LEU A 63 4.32 -12.71 2.88
C LEU A 63 5.79 -13.12 2.77
N ARG A 64 6.31 -13.86 3.76
CA ARG A 64 7.73 -14.20 3.83
C ARG A 64 8.27 -14.99 2.63
N PRO A 65 7.51 -15.88 1.98
CA PRO A 65 7.95 -16.54 0.75
C PRO A 65 8.26 -15.58 -0.41
N ILE A 66 7.65 -14.38 -0.41
CA ILE A 66 7.84 -13.35 -1.44
C ILE A 66 8.87 -12.32 -0.96
N LEU A 67 8.65 -11.75 0.23
CA LEU A 67 9.39 -10.58 0.75
C LEU A 67 10.56 -10.94 1.66
N LEU A 68 10.76 -12.24 1.93
CA LEU A 68 11.83 -12.77 2.77
C LEU A 68 11.91 -12.09 4.14
N ASP A 69 13.08 -11.60 4.54
CA ASP A 69 13.32 -10.89 5.79
C ASP A 69 13.46 -9.36 5.59
N GLY A 70 12.77 -8.81 4.58
CA GLY A 70 12.69 -7.36 4.38
C GLY A 70 11.83 -6.66 5.44
N LEU A 71 11.81 -5.32 5.42
CA LEU A 71 11.22 -4.47 6.47
C LEU A 71 9.78 -4.84 6.87
N LEU A 72 8.97 -5.31 5.93
CA LEU A 72 7.58 -5.65 6.20
C LEU A 72 7.44 -6.94 7.01
N THR A 73 8.30 -7.93 6.77
CA THR A 73 8.22 -9.29 7.32
C THR A 73 9.22 -9.57 8.44
N ALA A 74 10.31 -8.81 8.50
CA ALA A 74 11.33 -8.93 9.53
C ALA A 74 10.78 -8.66 10.93
N GLU A 75 11.33 -9.33 11.92
CA GLU A 75 11.01 -9.15 13.34
C GLU A 75 12.29 -8.86 14.16
N GLY A 76 12.11 -8.42 15.40
CA GLY A 76 13.20 -8.23 16.36
C GLY A 76 14.29 -7.28 15.88
N ASP A 77 15.56 -7.70 15.98
CA ASP A 77 16.71 -6.83 15.69
C ASP A 77 16.94 -6.65 14.18
N VAL A 78 16.58 -7.63 13.34
CA VAL A 78 16.62 -7.48 11.88
C VAL A 78 15.71 -6.33 11.45
N TRP A 79 14.47 -6.29 11.96
CA TRP A 79 13.56 -5.18 11.68
C TRP A 79 14.09 -3.84 12.17
N LYS A 80 14.67 -3.78 13.36
CA LYS A 80 15.22 -2.53 13.92
C LYS A 80 16.36 -1.99 13.06
N ARG A 81 17.31 -2.86 12.65
CA ARG A 81 18.42 -2.46 11.75
C ARG A 81 17.90 -1.98 10.41
N SER A 82 17.03 -2.74 9.77
CA SER A 82 16.42 -2.36 8.49
C SER A 82 15.68 -1.03 8.59
N ARG A 83 14.84 -0.85 9.63
CA ARG A 83 14.10 0.40 9.85
C ARG A 83 15.02 1.60 10.04
N LYS A 84 16.09 1.44 10.83
CA LYS A 84 17.09 2.49 11.09
C LYS A 84 17.86 2.88 9.83
N ALA A 85 18.27 1.90 9.03
CA ALA A 85 19.03 2.15 7.80
C ALA A 85 18.20 2.89 6.75
N MET A 86 16.89 2.61 6.67
CA MET A 86 16.02 3.19 5.65
C MET A 86 15.35 4.51 6.05
N ALA A 87 15.18 4.77 7.35
CA ALA A 87 14.49 5.98 7.82
C ALA A 87 15.04 7.30 7.25
N PRO A 88 16.35 7.50 7.03
CA PRO A 88 16.88 8.72 6.45
C PRO A 88 16.31 9.07 5.06
N VAL A 89 16.06 8.05 4.22
CA VAL A 89 15.51 8.23 2.85
C VAL A 89 14.09 8.78 2.89
N PHE A 90 13.31 8.40 3.91
CA PHE A 90 11.90 8.78 4.05
C PHE A 90 11.68 10.01 4.93
N THR A 91 12.73 10.80 5.14
CA THR A 91 12.57 12.12 5.77
C THR A 91 11.91 13.11 4.81
N PRO A 92 11.16 14.11 5.32
CA PRO A 92 10.50 15.11 4.47
C PRO A 92 11.44 15.75 3.45
N ARG A 93 12.67 16.07 3.87
CA ARG A 93 13.69 16.67 2.99
C ARG A 93 14.02 15.80 1.76
N HIS A 94 14.19 14.49 1.93
CA HIS A 94 14.48 13.60 0.80
C HIS A 94 13.25 13.39 -0.08
N ILE A 95 12.07 13.22 0.55
CA ILE A 95 10.82 13.04 -0.17
C ILE A 95 10.52 14.26 -1.06
N PHE A 96 10.73 15.48 -0.56
CA PHE A 96 10.58 16.71 -1.35
C PHE A 96 11.53 16.73 -2.55
N GLY A 97 12.72 16.16 -2.42
CA GLY A 97 13.67 16.01 -3.53
C GLY A 97 13.13 15.14 -4.68
N PHE A 98 12.23 14.21 -4.41
CA PHE A 98 11.64 13.34 -5.43
C PHE A 98 10.50 13.98 -6.25
N ALA A 99 9.96 15.11 -5.83
CA ALA A 99 8.80 15.74 -6.46
C ALA A 99 8.99 15.97 -7.97
N LYS A 100 10.16 16.44 -8.39
CA LYS A 100 10.46 16.68 -9.82
C LYS A 100 10.50 15.38 -10.63
N ALA A 101 11.07 14.32 -10.07
CA ALA A 101 11.08 13.01 -10.71
C ALA A 101 9.67 12.44 -10.83
N MET A 102 8.83 12.59 -9.79
CA MET A 102 7.41 12.21 -9.82
C MET A 102 6.65 12.96 -10.91
N VAL A 103 6.86 14.27 -11.05
CA VAL A 103 6.26 15.08 -12.13
C VAL A 103 6.71 14.58 -13.50
N SER A 104 8.03 14.40 -13.69
CA SER A 104 8.59 13.96 -14.97
C SER A 104 8.05 12.60 -15.40
N ALA A 105 8.03 11.61 -14.50
CA ALA A 105 7.50 10.29 -14.78
C ALA A 105 5.99 10.35 -15.08
N THR A 106 5.24 11.16 -14.36
CA THR A 106 3.79 11.33 -14.58
C THR A 106 3.52 11.99 -15.92
N ASP A 107 4.24 13.05 -16.28
CA ASP A 107 4.08 13.75 -17.55
C ASP A 107 4.40 12.83 -18.75
N ALA A 108 5.47 12.05 -18.65
CA ALA A 108 5.82 11.06 -19.67
C ALA A 108 4.71 9.99 -19.84
N PHE A 109 4.12 9.56 -18.71
CA PHE A 109 3.06 8.56 -18.72
C PHE A 109 1.75 9.10 -19.32
N ILE A 110 1.36 10.30 -18.98
CA ILE A 110 0.08 10.93 -19.39
C ILE A 110 -0.06 11.02 -20.91
N GLY A 111 1.04 11.20 -21.64
CA GLY A 111 1.04 11.27 -23.11
C GLY A 111 0.38 10.07 -23.79
N ARG A 112 0.30 8.91 -23.14
CA ARG A 112 -0.38 7.72 -23.69
C ARG A 112 -1.89 7.90 -23.86
N TYR A 113 -2.51 8.78 -23.09
CA TYR A 113 -3.95 9.05 -23.19
C TYR A 113 -4.33 9.92 -24.38
N GLU A 114 -3.38 10.64 -25.00
CA GLU A 114 -3.65 11.49 -26.18
C GLU A 114 -4.21 10.70 -27.36
N ASN A 115 -3.79 9.43 -27.47
CA ASN A 115 -4.20 8.53 -28.57
C ASN A 115 -5.13 7.41 -28.10
N ALA A 116 -5.67 7.48 -26.90
CA ALA A 116 -6.54 6.44 -26.35
C ALA A 116 -7.84 6.37 -27.17
N ARG A 117 -8.12 5.22 -27.76
CA ARG A 117 -9.37 4.93 -28.47
C ARG A 117 -10.14 3.88 -27.69
N GLY A 118 -11.17 4.31 -26.97
CA GLY A 118 -11.98 3.44 -26.14
C GLY A 118 -11.52 3.38 -24.67
N PRO A 119 -12.10 2.47 -23.87
CA PRO A 119 -11.80 2.39 -22.45
C PRO A 119 -10.35 1.99 -22.17
N VAL A 120 -9.73 2.63 -21.17
CA VAL A 120 -8.42 2.26 -20.62
C VAL A 120 -8.60 1.61 -19.26
N ASP A 121 -7.76 0.65 -18.89
CA ASP A 121 -7.78 0.07 -17.55
C ASP A 121 -6.97 0.94 -16.57
N VAL A 122 -7.66 1.86 -15.89
CA VAL A 122 -7.05 2.79 -14.94
C VAL A 122 -6.33 2.05 -13.79
N ALA A 123 -6.82 0.90 -13.36
CA ALA A 123 -6.15 0.13 -12.30
C ALA A 123 -4.78 -0.37 -12.73
N ARG A 124 -4.66 -0.83 -13.98
CA ARG A 124 -3.39 -1.24 -14.60
C ARG A 124 -2.49 -0.04 -14.86
N ASP A 125 -3.05 1.03 -15.39
CA ASP A 125 -2.29 2.23 -15.73
C ASP A 125 -1.66 2.85 -14.47
N MET A 126 -2.39 2.94 -13.37
CA MET A 126 -1.84 3.42 -12.09
C MET A 126 -0.73 2.50 -11.57
N THR A 127 -0.84 1.18 -11.75
CA THR A 127 0.23 0.25 -11.36
C THR A 127 1.51 0.51 -12.15
N MET A 128 1.40 0.73 -13.45
CA MET A 128 2.55 1.03 -14.31
C MET A 128 3.18 2.38 -13.94
N LEU A 129 2.35 3.42 -13.77
CA LEU A 129 2.81 4.76 -13.40
C LEU A 129 3.55 4.79 -12.06
N THR A 130 2.96 4.19 -11.02
CA THR A 130 3.58 4.19 -9.68
C THR A 130 4.86 3.34 -9.65
N TYR A 131 4.95 2.31 -10.49
CA TYR A 131 6.20 1.59 -10.69
C TYR A 131 7.27 2.47 -11.35
N ASP A 132 6.93 3.19 -12.43
CA ASP A 132 7.87 4.10 -13.11
C ASP A 132 8.36 5.19 -12.14
N ILE A 133 7.45 5.79 -11.36
CA ILE A 133 7.80 6.78 -10.32
C ILE A 133 8.75 6.19 -9.29
N LEU A 134 8.47 4.96 -8.81
CA LEU A 134 9.33 4.30 -7.83
C LEU A 134 10.72 3.99 -8.41
N ALA A 135 10.79 3.52 -9.65
CA ALA A 135 12.05 3.27 -10.35
C ALA A 135 12.89 4.55 -10.48
N GLU A 136 12.29 5.66 -10.90
CA GLU A 136 12.96 6.94 -11.03
C GLU A 136 13.42 7.52 -9.69
N THR A 137 12.60 7.43 -8.65
CA THR A 137 12.87 8.08 -7.36
C THR A 137 13.80 7.26 -6.47
N LEU A 138 13.58 5.96 -6.35
CA LEU A 138 14.34 5.11 -5.42
C LEU A 138 15.58 4.46 -6.05
N PHE A 139 15.60 4.34 -7.37
CA PHE A 139 16.69 3.68 -8.11
C PHE A 139 17.29 4.58 -9.21
N SER A 140 16.85 5.84 -9.30
CA SER A 140 17.31 6.80 -10.33
C SER A 140 17.22 6.25 -11.76
N GLY A 141 16.11 5.54 -12.06
CA GLY A 141 15.88 4.89 -13.34
C GLY A 141 16.76 3.67 -13.63
N GLN A 142 17.61 3.26 -12.69
CA GLN A 142 18.64 2.23 -12.89
C GLN A 142 18.20 0.88 -12.32
N VAL A 143 17.11 0.34 -12.81
CA VAL A 143 16.67 -1.04 -12.52
C VAL A 143 17.10 -1.93 -13.68
N ALA A 144 17.70 -3.09 -13.38
CA ALA A 144 18.13 -4.05 -14.40
C ALA A 144 16.91 -4.64 -15.13
N GLY A 145 17.10 -4.97 -16.42
CA GLY A 145 16.06 -5.57 -17.27
C GLY A 145 15.44 -4.59 -18.25
N GLU A 146 14.56 -5.11 -19.12
CA GLU A 146 13.87 -4.28 -20.10
C GLU A 146 12.76 -3.44 -19.46
N PRO A 147 12.63 -2.14 -19.80
CA PRO A 147 11.54 -1.30 -19.35
C PRO A 147 10.17 -1.95 -19.64
N GLY A 148 9.32 -2.04 -18.63
CA GLY A 148 7.96 -2.60 -18.75
C GLY A 148 7.86 -4.12 -18.54
N SER A 149 8.92 -4.92 -18.75
CA SER A 149 8.87 -6.37 -18.49
C SER A 149 8.79 -6.68 -16.99
N PHE A 150 9.45 -5.89 -16.20
CA PHE A 150 9.54 -6.05 -14.75
C PHE A 150 8.18 -5.84 -14.06
N GLY A 151 7.46 -4.77 -14.38
CA GLY A 151 6.13 -4.50 -13.82
C GLY A 151 5.15 -5.65 -14.04
N HIS A 152 5.14 -6.23 -15.25
CA HIS A 152 4.31 -7.38 -15.58
C HIS A 152 4.62 -8.64 -14.73
N GLU A 153 5.90 -8.92 -14.50
CA GLU A 153 6.29 -10.09 -13.71
C GLU A 153 6.04 -9.88 -12.21
N VAL A 154 6.16 -8.65 -11.72
CA VAL A 154 5.79 -8.29 -10.35
C VAL A 154 4.27 -8.46 -10.14
N ASP A 155 3.45 -7.93 -11.03
CA ASP A 155 1.99 -8.14 -10.99
C ASP A 155 1.63 -9.63 -11.02
N ARG A 156 2.25 -10.40 -11.90
CA ARG A 156 2.05 -11.85 -11.99
C ARG A 156 2.47 -12.59 -10.72
N LEU A 157 3.57 -12.16 -10.10
CA LEU A 157 4.03 -12.69 -8.82
C LEU A 157 2.99 -12.47 -7.72
N PHE A 158 2.49 -11.24 -7.58
CA PHE A 158 1.47 -10.92 -6.59
C PHE A 158 0.11 -11.54 -6.91
N GLU A 159 -0.26 -11.66 -8.15
CA GLU A 159 -1.47 -12.39 -8.54
C GLU A 159 -1.44 -13.87 -8.18
N THR A 160 -0.28 -14.50 -8.25
CA THR A 160 -0.13 -15.92 -7.95
C THR A 160 0.15 -16.19 -6.49
N MET A 161 1.19 -15.58 -5.92
CA MET A 161 1.65 -15.84 -4.55
C MET A 161 0.97 -14.97 -3.48
N GLY A 162 0.41 -13.82 -3.86
CA GLY A 162 -0.31 -12.93 -2.95
C GLY A 162 -1.71 -13.42 -2.54
N ARG A 163 -2.16 -14.57 -3.09
CA ARG A 163 -3.42 -15.20 -2.68
C ARG A 163 -3.24 -16.00 -1.40
N VAL A 164 -4.26 -15.96 -0.55
CA VAL A 164 -4.29 -16.76 0.68
C VAL A 164 -4.46 -18.24 0.31
N ASP A 165 -3.46 -19.04 0.61
CA ASP A 165 -3.57 -20.50 0.46
C ASP A 165 -4.35 -21.08 1.66
N PRO A 166 -5.34 -21.98 1.45
CA PRO A 166 -6.07 -22.60 2.54
C PRO A 166 -5.19 -23.29 3.59
N LEU A 167 -4.05 -23.84 3.18
CA LEU A 167 -3.10 -24.49 4.08
C LEU A 167 -2.41 -23.47 5.03
N ASP A 168 -2.28 -22.22 4.63
CA ASP A 168 -1.73 -21.17 5.51
C ASP A 168 -2.74 -20.78 6.60
N ILE A 169 -4.04 -20.74 6.28
CA ILE A 169 -5.11 -20.51 7.28
C ILE A 169 -5.18 -21.66 8.27
N LEU A 170 -5.06 -22.90 7.77
CA LEU A 170 -5.05 -24.12 8.57
C LEU A 170 -3.79 -24.26 9.44
N ARG A 171 -2.84 -23.32 9.34
CA ARG A 171 -1.52 -23.39 9.97
C ARG A 171 -0.80 -24.73 9.66
N ALA A 172 -1.03 -25.27 8.44
CA ALA A 172 -0.40 -26.50 8.01
C ALA A 172 1.14 -26.36 8.01
N PRO A 173 1.90 -27.44 8.28
CA PRO A 173 3.35 -27.39 8.28
C PRO A 173 3.93 -26.81 6.99
N LEU A 174 5.01 -26.04 7.07
CA LEU A 174 5.58 -25.33 5.91
C LEU A 174 6.16 -26.25 4.83
N TRP A 175 6.47 -27.52 5.18
CA TRP A 175 6.93 -28.51 4.23
C TRP A 175 5.83 -29.02 3.27
N MET A 176 4.55 -28.83 3.62
CA MET A 176 3.45 -29.18 2.72
C MET A 176 3.45 -28.25 1.50
N PRO A 177 3.39 -28.81 0.26
CA PRO A 177 3.43 -28.02 -0.95
C PRO A 177 2.18 -27.14 -1.09
N ARG A 178 2.36 -25.87 -1.44
CA ARG A 178 1.29 -24.90 -1.71
C ARG A 178 1.27 -24.57 -3.19
N LEU A 179 0.11 -24.73 -3.81
CA LEU A 179 -0.06 -24.50 -5.25
C LEU A 179 0.29 -23.06 -5.64
N THR A 180 -0.03 -22.08 -4.78
CA THR A 180 0.30 -20.67 -4.99
C THR A 180 1.81 -20.46 -5.11
N ARG A 181 2.62 -21.09 -4.24
CA ARG A 181 4.08 -21.00 -4.25
C ARG A 181 4.70 -21.69 -5.45
N ILE A 182 4.17 -22.86 -5.82
CA ILE A 182 4.66 -23.63 -6.99
C ILE A 182 4.46 -22.81 -8.27
N ARG A 183 3.28 -22.20 -8.44
CA ARG A 183 2.95 -21.40 -9.63
C ARG A 183 3.76 -20.12 -9.72
N GLY A 184 4.03 -19.44 -8.59
CA GLY A 184 4.78 -18.18 -8.54
C GLY A 184 6.31 -18.35 -8.57
N ARG A 185 6.85 -19.58 -8.52
CA ARG A 185 8.29 -19.84 -8.37
C ARG A 185 9.14 -19.21 -9.47
N LYS A 186 8.66 -19.25 -10.72
CA LYS A 186 9.40 -18.69 -11.87
C LYS A 186 9.44 -17.16 -11.80
N SER A 187 8.32 -16.51 -11.56
CA SER A 187 8.23 -15.05 -11.42
C SER A 187 9.04 -14.55 -10.22
N LEU A 188 9.03 -15.30 -9.11
CA LEU A 188 9.86 -14.96 -7.94
C LEU A 188 11.37 -15.07 -8.25
N ALA A 189 11.79 -16.12 -8.95
CA ALA A 189 13.20 -16.29 -9.34
C ALA A 189 13.66 -15.17 -10.28
N PHE A 190 12.83 -14.80 -11.26
CA PHE A 190 13.08 -13.69 -12.18
C PHE A 190 13.18 -12.35 -11.42
N PHE A 191 12.26 -12.09 -10.50
CA PHE A 191 12.26 -10.89 -9.68
C PHE A 191 13.54 -10.76 -8.84
N ARG A 192 13.95 -11.85 -8.17
CA ARG A 192 15.20 -11.86 -7.40
C ARG A 192 16.42 -11.61 -8.29
N GLN A 193 16.46 -12.20 -9.49
CA GLN A 193 17.55 -12.00 -10.42
C GLN A 193 17.68 -10.52 -10.79
N ILE A 194 16.59 -9.85 -11.12
CA ILE A 194 16.61 -8.41 -11.42
C ILE A 194 17.14 -7.58 -10.25
N VAL A 195 16.70 -7.89 -9.03
CA VAL A 195 17.19 -7.18 -7.83
C VAL A 195 18.70 -7.39 -7.65
N THR A 196 19.16 -8.64 -7.74
CA THR A 196 20.59 -8.95 -7.64
C THR A 196 21.40 -8.25 -8.73
N ASP A 197 20.92 -8.21 -9.98
CA ASP A 197 21.61 -7.54 -11.08
C ASP A 197 21.60 -6.02 -10.93
N THR A 198 20.51 -5.43 -10.46
CA THR A 198 20.40 -4.00 -10.12
C THR A 198 21.45 -3.61 -9.07
N VAL A 199 21.55 -4.40 -8.03
CA VAL A 199 22.55 -4.20 -6.95
C VAL A 199 23.97 -4.28 -7.52
N LYS A 200 24.30 -5.33 -8.29
CA LYS A 200 25.64 -5.49 -8.91
C LYS A 200 26.01 -4.33 -9.84
N MET A 201 25.04 -3.85 -10.64
CA MET A 201 25.27 -2.70 -11.52
C MET A 201 25.62 -1.44 -10.72
N ARG A 202 24.94 -1.17 -9.62
CA ARG A 202 25.22 -0.03 -8.76
C ARG A 202 26.58 -0.14 -8.09
N GLU A 203 26.94 -1.31 -7.57
CA GLU A 203 28.26 -1.55 -6.97
C GLU A 203 29.42 -1.38 -7.94
N ALA A 204 29.25 -1.89 -9.16
CA ALA A 204 30.26 -1.71 -10.19
C ALA A 204 30.52 -0.21 -10.46
N ARG A 205 29.46 0.63 -10.47
CA ARG A 205 29.61 2.08 -10.60
C ARG A 205 30.28 2.72 -9.39
N MET A 206 29.91 2.31 -8.17
CA MET A 206 30.52 2.78 -6.93
C MET A 206 32.01 2.46 -6.91
N THR A 207 32.39 1.24 -7.31
CA THR A 207 33.79 0.80 -7.37
C THR A 207 34.61 1.53 -8.46
N ALA A 208 33.98 1.83 -9.59
CA ALA A 208 34.62 2.57 -10.67
C ALA A 208 34.81 4.06 -10.36
N GLY A 209 34.31 4.55 -9.22
CA GLY A 209 34.40 5.97 -8.84
C GLY A 209 33.62 6.91 -9.77
N THR A 210 32.64 6.38 -10.51
CA THR A 210 31.74 7.18 -11.35
C THR A 210 30.73 7.91 -10.47
N ASP A 211 30.15 9.00 -10.98
CA ASP A 211 29.07 9.70 -10.28
C ASP A 211 27.89 8.76 -10.00
N VAL A 212 27.61 8.56 -8.72
CA VAL A 212 26.56 7.64 -8.23
C VAL A 212 25.48 8.46 -7.57
N PRO A 213 24.20 8.29 -7.99
CA PRO A 213 23.11 9.06 -7.39
C PRO A 213 22.93 8.72 -5.91
N GLU A 214 22.63 9.74 -5.12
CA GLU A 214 22.33 9.63 -3.68
C GLU A 214 20.86 9.21 -3.47
N ASP A 215 20.53 8.03 -3.98
CA ASP A 215 19.18 7.44 -3.90
C ASP A 215 19.08 6.34 -2.84
N PHE A 216 17.88 5.74 -2.74
CA PHE A 216 17.59 4.67 -1.79
C PHE A 216 18.55 3.49 -1.91
N LEU A 217 18.85 3.05 -3.14
CA LEU A 217 19.75 1.91 -3.38
C LEU A 217 21.16 2.20 -2.88
N THR A 218 21.70 3.38 -3.20
CA THR A 218 23.05 3.79 -2.75
C THR A 218 23.12 3.87 -1.23
N LEU A 219 22.10 4.42 -0.58
CA LEU A 219 22.06 4.51 0.88
C LEU A 219 21.97 3.14 1.55
N LEU A 220 21.23 2.20 0.98
CA LEU A 220 21.21 0.82 1.48
C LEU A 220 22.57 0.13 1.32
N LEU A 221 23.23 0.28 0.19
CA LEU A 221 24.55 -0.31 -0.04
C LEU A 221 25.62 0.25 0.91
N ARG A 222 25.55 1.55 1.22
CA ARG A 222 26.45 2.16 2.22
C ARG A 222 26.15 1.73 3.67
N ALA A 223 24.96 1.22 3.92
CA ALA A 223 24.59 0.67 5.23
C ALA A 223 25.03 -0.79 5.40
N GLU A 224 25.71 -1.40 4.41
CA GLU A 224 26.27 -2.75 4.50
C GLU A 224 27.45 -2.77 5.48
N GLY A 225 27.50 -3.78 6.36
CA GLY A 225 28.62 -3.94 7.27
C GLY A 225 28.30 -4.76 8.52
N PRO A 226 29.31 -5.03 9.37
CA PRO A 226 29.14 -5.87 10.56
C PRO A 226 28.06 -5.37 11.53
N ASP A 227 27.95 -4.06 11.70
CA ASP A 227 26.96 -3.41 12.57
C ASP A 227 25.76 -2.86 11.78
N GLY A 228 25.74 -3.06 10.48
CA GLY A 228 24.74 -2.57 9.55
C GLY A 228 23.81 -3.67 9.01
N LEU A 229 23.53 -3.60 7.72
CA LEU A 229 22.76 -4.59 6.99
C LEU A 229 23.69 -5.63 6.34
N SER A 230 23.28 -6.88 6.33
CA SER A 230 23.88 -7.89 5.48
C SER A 230 23.42 -7.72 4.03
N ARG A 231 24.17 -8.28 3.08
CA ARG A 231 23.80 -8.31 1.67
C ARG A 231 22.39 -8.87 1.45
N ALA A 232 22.05 -9.96 2.09
CA ALA A 232 20.74 -10.58 2.00
C ALA A 232 19.63 -9.63 2.51
N GLU A 233 19.85 -8.95 3.65
CA GLU A 233 18.90 -7.97 4.17
C GLU A 233 18.73 -6.77 3.22
N ILE A 234 19.76 -6.34 2.51
CA ILE A 234 19.67 -5.28 1.49
C ILE A 234 18.77 -5.72 0.33
N GLU A 235 19.04 -6.89 -0.26
CA GLU A 235 18.23 -7.42 -1.37
C GLU A 235 16.78 -7.67 -0.95
N ASP A 236 16.53 -8.22 0.25
CA ASP A 236 15.19 -8.44 0.80
C ASP A 236 14.42 -7.13 1.02
N ASN A 237 15.12 -6.08 1.44
CA ASN A 237 14.52 -4.76 1.58
C ASN A 237 14.19 -4.13 0.22
N ILE A 238 15.05 -4.27 -0.80
CA ILE A 238 14.75 -3.81 -2.16
C ILE A 238 13.50 -4.51 -2.70
N ILE A 239 13.41 -5.84 -2.55
CA ILE A 239 12.23 -6.63 -2.90
C ILE A 239 10.98 -6.10 -2.18
N THR A 240 11.09 -5.85 -0.89
CA THR A 240 9.98 -5.32 -0.07
C THR A 240 9.53 -3.94 -0.57
N PHE A 241 10.46 -3.04 -0.87
CA PHE A 241 10.11 -1.67 -1.31
C PHE A 241 9.50 -1.65 -2.70
N ILE A 242 10.03 -2.45 -3.62
CA ILE A 242 9.42 -2.59 -4.94
C ILE A 242 7.99 -3.15 -4.81
N GLY A 243 7.81 -4.22 -4.02
CA GLY A 243 6.51 -4.85 -3.86
C GLY A 243 5.48 -4.00 -3.13
N ALA A 244 5.88 -3.34 -2.04
CA ALA A 244 4.96 -2.57 -1.21
C ALA A 244 4.71 -1.15 -1.73
N GLY A 245 5.68 -0.56 -2.43
CA GLY A 245 5.67 0.85 -2.80
C GLY A 245 4.72 1.16 -3.96
N HIS A 246 4.78 0.40 -5.06
CA HIS A 246 3.98 0.72 -6.23
C HIS A 246 2.52 0.25 -6.13
N GLU A 247 2.27 -0.98 -5.68
CA GLU A 247 0.93 -1.56 -5.74
C GLU A 247 -0.06 -0.82 -4.81
N THR A 248 0.35 -0.44 -3.61
CA THR A 248 -0.55 0.19 -2.63
C THR A 248 -1.01 1.57 -3.09
N THR A 249 -0.09 2.42 -3.57
CA THR A 249 -0.42 3.76 -4.10
C THR A 249 -1.25 3.64 -5.38
N ALA A 250 -0.92 2.71 -6.27
CA ALA A 250 -1.69 2.45 -7.49
C ALA A 250 -3.15 2.11 -7.19
N ARG A 251 -3.40 1.22 -6.21
CA ARG A 251 -4.77 0.85 -5.82
C ARG A 251 -5.53 2.05 -5.25
N ALA A 252 -4.90 2.84 -4.38
CA ALA A 252 -5.51 4.05 -3.83
C ALA A 252 -5.83 5.08 -4.94
N LEU A 253 -4.91 5.32 -5.89
CA LEU A 253 -5.14 6.20 -7.03
C LEU A 253 -6.28 5.71 -7.93
N GLY A 254 -6.28 4.43 -8.30
CA GLY A 254 -7.31 3.85 -9.14
C GLY A 254 -8.70 3.99 -8.52
N TRP A 255 -8.84 3.67 -7.22
CA TRP A 255 -10.10 3.85 -6.51
C TRP A 255 -10.49 5.33 -6.37
N THR A 256 -9.54 6.24 -6.20
CA THR A 256 -9.81 7.69 -6.14
C THR A 256 -10.39 8.18 -7.46
N ILE A 257 -9.76 7.83 -8.59
CA ILE A 257 -10.24 8.22 -9.93
C ILE A 257 -11.64 7.65 -10.20
N TYR A 258 -11.88 6.38 -9.82
CA TYR A 258 -13.20 5.76 -9.94
C TYR A 258 -14.26 6.50 -9.12
N LEU A 259 -13.99 6.81 -7.85
CA LEU A 259 -14.93 7.51 -6.97
C LEU A 259 -15.21 8.94 -7.45
N LEU A 260 -14.22 9.62 -7.99
CA LEU A 260 -14.40 10.94 -8.59
C LEU A 260 -15.24 10.89 -9.88
N ALA A 261 -15.18 9.81 -10.64
CA ALA A 261 -16.07 9.60 -11.77
C ALA A 261 -17.53 9.31 -11.35
N GLU A 262 -17.74 8.76 -10.14
CA GLU A 262 -19.07 8.59 -9.55
C GLU A 262 -19.63 9.90 -8.96
N ALA A 263 -18.76 10.78 -8.46
CA ALA A 263 -19.10 11.99 -7.72
C ALA A 263 -18.69 13.25 -8.52
N SER A 264 -19.40 13.53 -9.61
CA SER A 264 -19.05 14.62 -10.55
C SER A 264 -18.90 15.98 -9.86
N TRP A 265 -19.78 16.28 -8.91
CA TRP A 265 -19.76 17.55 -8.19
C TRP A 265 -18.51 17.69 -7.25
N GLU A 266 -18.00 16.61 -6.66
CA GLU A 266 -16.75 16.64 -5.91
C GLU A 266 -15.56 16.75 -6.87
N ARG A 267 -15.62 16.04 -8.00
CA ARG A 267 -14.61 16.14 -9.06
C ARG A 267 -14.46 17.58 -9.56
N GLU A 268 -15.54 18.27 -9.86
CA GLU A 268 -15.51 19.67 -10.34
C GLU A 268 -14.83 20.62 -9.36
N LYS A 269 -15.05 20.46 -8.06
CA LYS A 269 -14.36 21.25 -7.02
C LYS A 269 -12.86 20.97 -7.00
N ILE A 270 -12.47 19.70 -7.18
CA ILE A 270 -11.08 19.30 -7.19
C ILE A 270 -10.40 19.78 -8.47
N GLU A 271 -11.06 19.67 -9.62
CA GLU A 271 -10.58 20.20 -10.89
C GLU A 271 -10.33 21.72 -10.79
N ALA A 272 -11.25 22.46 -10.16
CA ALA A 272 -11.09 23.91 -9.93
C ALA A 272 -9.92 24.23 -8.98
N GLU A 273 -9.76 23.48 -7.87
CA GLU A 273 -8.61 23.61 -6.97
C GLU A 273 -7.29 23.38 -7.69
N ILE A 274 -7.21 22.32 -8.49
CA ILE A 274 -6.01 21.98 -9.28
C ILE A 274 -5.69 23.10 -10.27
N ASP A 275 -6.70 23.59 -10.99
CA ASP A 275 -6.52 24.68 -11.97
C ASP A 275 -6.00 25.94 -11.32
N GLU A 276 -6.55 26.32 -10.17
CA GLU A 276 -6.11 27.49 -9.41
C GLU A 276 -4.68 27.32 -8.88
N VAL A 277 -4.38 26.16 -8.27
CA VAL A 277 -3.06 25.94 -7.65
C VAL A 277 -1.97 25.87 -8.71
N LEU A 278 -2.18 25.12 -9.80
CA LEU A 278 -1.17 24.99 -10.86
C LEU A 278 -0.93 26.31 -11.64
N ALA A 279 -1.89 27.24 -11.62
CA ALA A 279 -1.71 28.55 -12.22
C ALA A 279 -0.78 29.47 -11.41
N ARG A 280 -0.69 29.27 -10.08
CA ARG A 280 0.05 30.16 -9.17
C ARG A 280 1.28 29.54 -8.50
N GLU A 281 1.34 28.20 -8.42
CA GLU A 281 2.40 27.47 -7.71
C GLU A 281 3.09 26.47 -8.64
N ALA A 282 4.28 26.82 -9.08
CA ALA A 282 5.08 25.98 -9.96
C ALA A 282 5.88 24.91 -9.22
N ASP A 283 6.06 25.03 -7.89
CA ASP A 283 6.81 24.08 -7.09
C ASP A 283 5.93 22.90 -6.66
N PRO A 284 6.15 21.68 -7.21
CA PRO A 284 5.32 20.51 -6.90
C PRO A 284 5.43 20.06 -5.43
N VAL A 285 6.45 20.47 -4.71
CA VAL A 285 6.60 20.19 -3.27
C VAL A 285 5.45 20.79 -2.48
N LYS A 286 4.96 21.96 -2.89
CA LYS A 286 3.91 22.69 -2.20
C LYS A 286 2.49 22.24 -2.56
N TRP A 287 2.33 21.40 -3.58
CA TRP A 287 1.00 20.98 -4.02
C TRP A 287 0.26 20.17 -2.95
N LEU A 288 0.98 19.33 -2.19
CA LEU A 288 0.37 18.57 -1.10
C LEU A 288 -0.30 19.44 -0.04
N GLU A 289 0.27 20.62 0.27
CA GLU A 289 -0.28 21.56 1.24
C GLU A 289 -1.35 22.46 0.60
N ASN A 290 -1.18 22.84 -0.67
CA ASN A 290 -2.04 23.77 -1.36
C ASN A 290 -3.28 23.15 -2.00
N MET A 291 -3.39 21.79 -2.03
CA MET A 291 -4.51 21.05 -2.60
C MET A 291 -5.26 20.22 -1.53
N PRO A 292 -5.86 20.84 -0.51
CA PRO A 292 -6.53 20.14 0.58
C PRO A 292 -7.73 19.29 0.12
N ARG A 293 -8.47 19.69 -0.93
CA ARG A 293 -9.60 18.90 -1.45
C ARG A 293 -9.12 17.66 -2.20
N THR A 294 -8.09 17.80 -3.02
CA THR A 294 -7.47 16.67 -3.73
C THR A 294 -6.92 15.66 -2.74
N ARG A 295 -6.24 16.14 -1.69
CA ARG A 295 -5.77 15.31 -0.58
C ARG A 295 -6.92 14.63 0.15
N ALA A 296 -7.97 15.36 0.49
CA ALA A 296 -9.15 14.84 1.18
C ALA A 296 -9.85 13.74 0.38
N ALA A 297 -9.95 13.87 -0.94
CA ALA A 297 -10.51 12.85 -1.82
C ALA A 297 -9.67 11.57 -1.84
N PHE A 298 -8.34 11.70 -1.86
CA PHE A 298 -7.44 10.56 -1.78
C PHE A 298 -7.54 9.85 -0.42
N GLU A 299 -7.60 10.59 0.69
CA GLU A 299 -7.77 10.03 2.03
C GLU A 299 -9.14 9.32 2.18
N GLU A 300 -10.22 9.91 1.64
CA GLU A 300 -11.55 9.28 1.65
C GLU A 300 -11.61 8.03 0.78
N ALA A 301 -10.92 8.01 -0.34
CA ALA A 301 -10.79 6.79 -1.15
C ALA A 301 -10.06 5.68 -0.39
N MET A 302 -8.97 6.00 0.35
CA MET A 302 -8.29 5.04 1.22
C MET A 302 -9.16 4.62 2.43
N ARG A 303 -10.09 5.44 2.88
CA ARG A 303 -11.07 5.05 3.89
C ARG A 303 -12.00 3.96 3.34
N LEU A 304 -12.59 4.21 2.17
CA LEU A 304 -13.53 3.29 1.53
C LEU A 304 -12.83 2.05 0.95
N TYR A 305 -11.67 2.21 0.36
CA TYR A 305 -10.92 1.12 -0.26
C TYR A 305 -9.47 1.09 0.25
N PRO A 306 -9.26 0.75 1.56
CA PRO A 306 -7.92 0.71 2.12
C PRO A 306 -7.05 -0.30 1.36
N PRO A 307 -5.90 0.11 0.80
CA PRO A 307 -5.00 -0.82 0.11
C PRO A 307 -4.59 -2.00 0.98
N ALA A 308 -4.32 -1.75 2.28
CA ALA A 308 -4.10 -2.77 3.28
C ALA A 308 -5.37 -2.97 4.13
N PRO A 309 -6.27 -3.91 3.78
CA PRO A 309 -7.57 -4.05 4.44
C PRO A 309 -7.49 -4.68 5.83
N SER A 310 -6.33 -5.24 6.22
CA SER A 310 -6.12 -5.88 7.52
C SER A 310 -4.69 -5.72 8.02
N ILE A 311 -4.54 -5.45 9.33
CA ILE A 311 -3.27 -5.46 10.06
C ILE A 311 -3.32 -6.61 11.07
N ASN A 312 -2.49 -7.62 10.84
CA ASN A 312 -2.54 -8.86 11.58
C ASN A 312 -1.44 -8.90 12.65
N ARG A 313 -1.83 -9.14 13.90
CA ARG A 313 -0.93 -9.27 15.05
C ARG A 313 -1.20 -10.57 15.81
N GLU A 314 -0.22 -10.99 16.60
CA GLU A 314 -0.32 -12.17 17.47
C GLU A 314 0.45 -11.86 18.76
N PRO A 315 -0.19 -11.92 19.95
CA PRO A 315 0.49 -11.67 21.21
C PRO A 315 1.48 -12.79 21.52
N VAL A 316 2.63 -12.39 22.03
CA VAL A 316 3.72 -13.29 22.46
C VAL A 316 3.43 -13.87 23.84
N GLU A 317 2.77 -13.09 24.68
CA GLU A 317 2.28 -13.47 26.01
C GLU A 317 0.80 -13.11 26.16
N ASP A 318 0.13 -13.66 27.17
CA ASP A 318 -1.25 -13.28 27.51
C ASP A 318 -1.34 -11.77 27.74
N ASP A 319 -2.40 -11.15 27.25
CA ASP A 319 -2.64 -9.71 27.39
C ASP A 319 -4.07 -9.44 27.88
N ARG A 320 -4.30 -8.24 28.38
CA ARG A 320 -5.61 -7.79 28.87
C ARG A 320 -5.87 -6.34 28.46
N TYR A 321 -7.06 -6.13 27.95
CA TYR A 321 -7.58 -4.79 27.68
C TYR A 321 -8.96 -4.67 28.34
N HIS A 322 -9.05 -3.91 29.44
CA HIS A 322 -10.21 -3.91 30.33
C HIS A 322 -10.61 -5.34 30.73
N ASP A 323 -11.84 -5.74 30.45
CA ASP A 323 -12.36 -7.09 30.74
C ASP A 323 -12.01 -8.13 29.66
N LEU A 324 -11.48 -7.69 28.53
CA LEU A 324 -11.09 -8.56 27.43
C LEU A 324 -9.74 -9.22 27.72
N VAL A 325 -9.71 -10.55 27.78
CA VAL A 325 -8.49 -11.35 27.89
C VAL A 325 -8.06 -11.82 26.51
N ILE A 326 -6.86 -11.47 26.08
CA ILE A 326 -6.27 -11.83 24.80
C ILE A 326 -5.18 -12.86 25.04
N LYS A 327 -5.47 -14.12 24.76
CA LYS A 327 -4.54 -15.23 25.00
C LYS A 327 -3.38 -15.20 24.01
N LYS A 328 -2.19 -15.62 24.47
CA LYS A 328 -1.02 -15.90 23.62
C LYS A 328 -1.42 -16.68 22.39
N GLY A 329 -0.91 -16.29 21.22
CA GLY A 329 -1.19 -16.96 19.96
C GLY A 329 -2.57 -16.66 19.33
N THR A 330 -3.39 -15.79 19.97
CA THR A 330 -4.63 -15.29 19.35
C THR A 330 -4.29 -14.48 18.10
N GLN A 331 -4.96 -14.75 16.98
CA GLN A 331 -4.87 -13.88 15.81
C GLN A 331 -5.67 -12.61 16.06
N VAL A 332 -4.99 -11.48 16.21
CA VAL A 332 -5.60 -10.16 16.39
C VAL A 332 -5.63 -9.45 15.06
N LEU A 333 -6.82 -9.22 14.53
CA LEU A 333 -7.06 -8.55 13.26
C LEU A 333 -7.58 -7.14 13.52
N VAL A 334 -6.73 -6.13 13.42
CA VAL A 334 -7.16 -4.75 13.22
C VAL A 334 -7.56 -4.62 11.76
N MET A 335 -8.82 -4.28 11.50
CA MET A 335 -9.42 -4.37 10.18
C MET A 335 -9.76 -2.98 9.62
N PRO A 336 -8.83 -2.25 8.93
CA PRO A 336 -9.18 -1.01 8.24
C PRO A 336 -10.43 -1.13 7.37
N TRP A 337 -10.66 -2.27 6.71
CA TRP A 337 -11.86 -2.48 5.91
C TRP A 337 -13.18 -2.29 6.68
N THR A 338 -13.31 -2.84 7.87
CA THR A 338 -14.53 -2.72 8.71
C THR A 338 -14.48 -1.50 9.63
N LEU A 339 -13.31 -1.18 10.17
CA LEU A 339 -13.08 -0.03 11.05
C LEU A 339 -13.41 1.30 10.34
N HIS A 340 -12.96 1.46 9.10
CA HIS A 340 -13.23 2.66 8.30
C HIS A 340 -14.68 2.75 7.81
N ARG A 341 -15.49 1.71 8.03
CA ARG A 341 -16.92 1.64 7.71
C ARG A 341 -17.79 1.41 8.94
N HIS A 342 -17.18 1.49 10.14
CA HIS A 342 -17.88 1.18 11.38
C HIS A 342 -18.97 2.20 11.68
N ARG A 343 -20.21 1.76 11.82
CA ARG A 343 -21.40 2.62 11.86
C ARG A 343 -21.51 3.51 13.11
N LYS A 344 -20.80 3.16 14.19
CA LYS A 344 -20.70 4.00 15.40
C LYS A 344 -19.55 5.01 15.36
N LEU A 345 -18.66 4.92 14.34
CA LEU A 345 -17.49 5.77 14.20
C LEU A 345 -17.62 6.73 13.01
N TRP A 346 -18.43 6.39 12.02
CA TRP A 346 -18.57 7.15 10.78
C TRP A 346 -20.02 7.41 10.44
N ASP A 347 -20.40 8.66 10.26
CA ASP A 347 -21.69 9.03 9.69
C ASP A 347 -21.71 8.67 8.19
N ALA A 348 -22.80 8.10 7.70
CA ALA A 348 -22.91 7.63 6.31
C ALA A 348 -21.65 6.88 5.83
N PRO A 349 -21.28 5.73 6.48
CA PRO A 349 -19.98 5.09 6.31
C PRO A 349 -19.67 4.62 4.90
N GLU A 350 -20.69 4.37 4.07
CA GLU A 350 -20.51 3.93 2.67
C GLU A 350 -20.47 5.10 1.66
N ALA A 351 -20.80 6.32 2.09
CA ALA A 351 -20.77 7.48 1.20
C ALA A 351 -19.35 8.00 0.99
N PHE A 352 -19.04 8.37 -0.26
CA PHE A 352 -17.81 9.09 -0.59
C PHE A 352 -17.99 10.57 -0.27
N MET A 353 -17.38 11.01 0.81
CA MET A 353 -17.48 12.37 1.35
C MET A 353 -16.10 12.94 1.69
N PRO A 354 -15.34 13.45 0.71
CA PRO A 354 -14.03 14.04 0.94
C PRO A 354 -13.99 15.12 2.02
N SER A 355 -15.11 15.82 2.22
CA SER A 355 -15.21 16.88 3.25
C SER A 355 -14.85 16.42 4.66
N ARG A 356 -14.91 15.11 4.98
CA ARG A 356 -14.47 14.56 6.27
C ARG A 356 -12.99 14.87 6.57
N PHE A 357 -12.17 14.88 5.52
CA PHE A 357 -10.72 15.02 5.60
C PHE A 357 -10.22 16.42 5.31
N LEU A 358 -11.13 17.39 5.10
CA LEU A 358 -10.74 18.79 5.01
C LEU A 358 -10.21 19.30 6.37
N PRO A 359 -9.30 20.27 6.38
CA PRO A 359 -8.66 20.75 7.61
C PRO A 359 -9.65 21.10 8.72
N GLU A 360 -10.78 21.74 8.39
CA GLU A 360 -11.81 22.15 9.33
C GLU A 360 -12.55 20.99 10.00
N ASN A 361 -12.55 19.80 9.42
CA ASN A 361 -13.24 18.60 9.93
C ASN A 361 -12.29 17.55 10.47
N ARG A 362 -10.98 17.70 10.22
CA ARG A 362 -9.97 16.66 10.50
C ARG A 362 -9.93 16.25 11.98
N ASP A 363 -10.09 17.18 12.89
CA ASP A 363 -10.02 16.94 14.34
C ASP A 363 -11.20 16.14 14.89
N THR A 364 -12.27 15.95 14.10
CA THR A 364 -13.40 15.07 14.48
C THR A 364 -13.10 13.59 14.29
N ILE A 365 -12.01 13.26 13.57
CA ILE A 365 -11.64 11.88 13.26
C ILE A 365 -10.56 11.43 14.25
N ASP A 366 -10.89 10.45 15.09
CA ASP A 366 -9.91 9.82 15.98
C ASP A 366 -8.77 9.19 15.19
N ARG A 367 -7.54 9.37 15.66
CA ARG A 367 -6.32 8.89 15.00
C ARG A 367 -6.32 7.38 14.77
N TYR A 368 -6.99 6.61 15.62
CA TYR A 368 -7.00 5.15 15.56
C TYR A 368 -8.27 4.57 14.95
N GLN A 369 -9.23 5.43 14.54
CA GLN A 369 -10.35 5.00 13.70
C GLN A 369 -10.04 5.07 12.21
N TYR A 370 -8.96 5.79 11.81
CA TYR A 370 -8.51 5.91 10.43
C TYR A 370 -7.02 5.51 10.30
N LEU A 371 -6.74 4.36 9.69
CA LEU A 371 -5.43 3.70 9.69
C LEU A 371 -4.94 3.35 8.27
N PRO A 372 -4.92 4.28 7.31
CA PRO A 372 -4.51 3.96 5.94
C PRO A 372 -3.04 3.50 5.86
N PHE A 373 -2.20 3.95 6.79
CA PHE A 373 -0.78 3.64 6.90
C PHE A 373 -0.43 2.83 8.15
N GLY A 374 -1.43 2.33 8.88
CA GLY A 374 -1.23 1.66 10.16
C GLY A 374 -0.88 2.62 11.29
N ALA A 375 -0.35 2.07 12.40
CA ALA A 375 0.05 2.86 13.58
C ALA A 375 1.21 2.20 14.34
N GLY A 376 1.80 2.96 15.29
CA GLY A 376 2.85 2.50 16.18
C GLY A 376 4.21 2.34 15.51
N PRO A 377 5.11 1.54 16.10
CA PRO A 377 6.48 1.39 15.60
C PRO A 377 6.56 0.88 14.16
N ARG A 378 5.53 0.13 13.73
CA ARG A 378 5.42 -0.44 12.38
C ARG A 378 4.54 0.37 11.43
N VAL A 379 4.33 1.65 11.72
CA VAL A 379 3.66 2.58 10.79
C VAL A 379 4.41 2.61 9.45
N CYS A 380 3.67 2.79 8.36
CA CYS A 380 4.27 2.83 7.02
C CYS A 380 5.38 3.88 6.94
N ILE A 381 6.57 3.45 6.52
CA ILE A 381 7.72 4.34 6.37
C ILE A 381 7.54 5.27 5.15
N GLY A 382 6.86 4.79 4.11
CA GLY A 382 6.60 5.52 2.86
C GLY A 382 5.34 6.37 2.87
N ALA A 383 4.69 6.62 4.03
CA ALA A 383 3.41 7.35 4.06
C ALA A 383 3.49 8.73 3.41
N SER A 384 4.51 9.53 3.74
CA SER A 384 4.70 10.87 3.14
C SER A 384 5.05 10.79 1.66
N PHE A 385 5.82 9.77 1.24
CA PHE A 385 6.13 9.53 -0.17
C PHE A 385 4.83 9.24 -0.96
N ALA A 386 4.02 8.31 -0.47
CA ALA A 386 2.76 7.93 -1.11
C ALA A 386 1.76 9.11 -1.22
N MET A 387 1.70 9.96 -0.19
CA MET A 387 0.84 11.14 -0.21
C MET A 387 1.32 12.16 -1.23
N GLN A 388 2.62 12.45 -1.30
CA GLN A 388 3.18 13.38 -2.27
C GLN A 388 3.02 12.85 -3.71
N GLU A 389 3.35 11.59 -3.93
CA GLU A 389 3.16 10.90 -5.21
C GLU A 389 1.70 11.01 -5.68
N ALA A 390 0.75 10.64 -4.81
CA ALA A 390 -0.65 10.65 -5.15
C ALA A 390 -1.18 12.05 -5.54
N ILE A 391 -0.79 13.08 -4.81
CA ILE A 391 -1.24 14.44 -5.12
C ILE A 391 -0.64 14.94 -6.44
N ILE A 392 0.64 14.67 -6.70
CA ILE A 392 1.27 15.02 -7.98
C ILE A 392 0.58 14.30 -9.13
N VAL A 393 0.37 12.99 -9.02
CA VAL A 393 -0.30 12.18 -10.05
C VAL A 393 -1.73 12.67 -10.30
N LEU A 394 -2.54 12.86 -9.24
CA LEU A 394 -3.92 13.34 -9.38
C LEU A 394 -3.96 14.75 -9.98
N ALA A 395 -3.10 15.66 -9.53
CA ALA A 395 -3.04 17.01 -10.06
C ALA A 395 -2.76 17.02 -11.57
N LEU A 396 -1.76 16.29 -12.03
CA LEU A 396 -1.38 16.27 -13.45
C LEU A 396 -2.38 15.53 -14.33
N LEU A 397 -2.94 14.41 -13.83
CA LEU A 397 -3.98 13.66 -14.56
C LEU A 397 -5.26 14.46 -14.68
N LEU A 398 -5.80 14.96 -13.56
CA LEU A 398 -7.08 15.69 -13.54
C LEU A 398 -6.96 17.11 -14.13
N LYS A 399 -5.76 17.68 -14.26
CA LYS A 399 -5.54 18.90 -15.04
C LYS A 399 -5.81 18.69 -16.51
N ARG A 400 -5.45 17.54 -17.06
CA ARG A 400 -5.48 17.29 -18.52
C ARG A 400 -6.65 16.41 -18.96
N TYR A 401 -7.12 15.51 -18.09
CA TYR A 401 -8.09 14.50 -18.46
C TYR A 401 -9.23 14.38 -17.45
N ARG A 402 -10.38 14.02 -17.96
CA ARG A 402 -11.56 13.61 -17.21
C ARG A 402 -11.77 12.11 -17.42
N PHE A 403 -12.02 11.40 -16.35
CA PHE A 403 -12.27 9.98 -16.37
C PHE A 403 -13.76 9.72 -16.13
N GLU A 404 -14.39 8.99 -17.04
CA GLU A 404 -15.79 8.63 -16.96
C GLU A 404 -15.93 7.10 -16.91
N LYS A 405 -16.93 6.62 -16.17
CA LYS A 405 -17.19 5.18 -16.10
C LYS A 405 -17.69 4.65 -17.44
N THR A 406 -17.22 3.46 -17.80
CA THR A 406 -17.90 2.71 -18.86
C THR A 406 -19.31 2.31 -18.39
N PRO A 407 -20.33 2.29 -19.28
CA PRO A 407 -21.67 1.88 -18.94
C PRO A 407 -21.70 0.53 -18.23
N GLY A 408 -22.39 0.46 -17.08
CA GLY A 408 -22.54 -0.77 -16.30
C GLY A 408 -21.32 -1.13 -15.43
N LEU A 409 -20.24 -0.37 -15.40
CA LEU A 409 -19.10 -0.61 -14.54
C LEU A 409 -19.50 -0.51 -13.06
N LYS A 410 -19.40 -1.64 -12.37
CA LYS A 410 -19.56 -1.78 -10.92
C LYS A 410 -18.41 -2.65 -10.40
N PRO A 411 -17.23 -2.05 -10.12
CA PRO A 411 -16.08 -2.82 -9.74
C PRO A 411 -16.32 -3.49 -8.38
N TRP A 412 -16.02 -4.79 -8.32
CA TRP A 412 -16.13 -5.54 -7.07
C TRP A 412 -14.78 -5.52 -6.35
N PRO A 413 -14.71 -4.98 -5.12
CA PRO A 413 -13.46 -4.99 -4.35
C PRO A 413 -13.14 -6.41 -3.90
N VAL A 414 -11.94 -6.88 -4.21
CA VAL A 414 -11.42 -8.18 -3.78
C VAL A 414 -10.12 -8.00 -3.01
N GLN A 415 -9.96 -8.77 -1.94
CA GLN A 415 -8.71 -8.83 -1.21
C GLN A 415 -7.82 -9.92 -1.80
N LYS A 416 -6.72 -9.50 -2.37
CA LYS A 416 -5.53 -10.33 -2.58
C LYS A 416 -4.48 -9.90 -1.54
N LEU A 417 -3.28 -9.53 -1.98
CA LEU A 417 -2.33 -8.86 -1.08
C LEU A 417 -2.86 -7.48 -0.65
N THR A 418 -3.41 -6.76 -1.62
CA THR A 418 -4.07 -5.45 -1.48
C THR A 418 -5.56 -5.54 -1.86
N THR A 419 -6.32 -4.46 -1.59
CA THR A 419 -7.71 -4.31 -2.04
C THR A 419 -7.74 -3.87 -3.51
N GLN A 420 -8.14 -4.76 -4.40
CA GLN A 420 -8.13 -4.55 -5.85
C GLN A 420 -9.54 -4.56 -6.43
N PRO A 421 -9.80 -3.83 -7.52
CA PRO A 421 -11.01 -4.02 -8.32
C PRO A 421 -10.92 -5.32 -9.11
N GLN A 422 -11.89 -6.21 -8.96
CA GLN A 422 -11.94 -7.44 -9.74
C GLN A 422 -12.23 -7.11 -11.22
N GLY A 423 -11.35 -7.56 -12.11
CA GLY A 423 -11.49 -7.31 -13.55
C GLY A 423 -10.97 -5.94 -14.02
N GLY A 424 -10.29 -5.19 -13.14
CA GLY A 424 -9.73 -3.88 -13.47
C GLY A 424 -10.73 -2.73 -13.35
N LEU A 425 -10.36 -1.55 -13.88
CA LEU A 425 -11.19 -0.34 -13.91
C LEU A 425 -11.22 0.22 -15.35
N PRO A 426 -11.99 -0.39 -16.26
CA PRO A 426 -12.14 0.14 -17.61
C PRO A 426 -12.93 1.45 -17.59
N MET A 427 -12.26 2.57 -17.92
CA MET A 427 -12.83 3.91 -17.89
C MET A 427 -12.58 4.63 -19.23
N LEU A 428 -13.50 5.49 -19.61
CA LEU A 428 -13.34 6.41 -20.73
C LEU A 428 -12.51 7.61 -20.29
N VAL A 429 -11.61 8.05 -21.15
CA VAL A 429 -10.72 9.20 -20.88
C VAL A 429 -11.01 10.28 -21.90
N GLU A 430 -11.35 11.46 -21.42
CA GLU A 430 -11.63 12.64 -22.24
C GLU A 430 -10.64 13.74 -21.88
N ARG A 431 -10.11 14.43 -22.91
CA ARG A 431 -9.25 15.60 -22.67
C ARG A 431 -10.09 16.78 -22.15
N ARG A 432 -9.65 17.40 -21.08
CA ARG A 432 -10.22 18.66 -20.59
C ARG A 432 -9.82 19.80 -21.53
N GLN A 433 -10.76 20.70 -21.77
CA GLN A 433 -10.55 21.91 -22.60
C GLN A 433 -9.83 22.99 -21.80
#